data_c82838337267794a5639596887d4d018
#
_entry.id   c82838337267794a5639596887d4d018
#
_cell.length_a   1.000
_cell.length_b   1.000
_cell.length_c   1.000
_cell.angle_alpha   90.00
_cell.angle_beta   90.00
_cell.angle_gamma   90.00
#
_symmetry.space_group_name_H-M   'P 1'
#
loop_
_entity.id
_entity.type
_entity.pdbx_description
1 polymer ?
#
loop_
_entity_poly.entity_id
_entity_poly.type
_entity_poly.pdbx_seq_one_letter_code
_entity_poly.pdbx_strand_id
1 'polypeptide(L)'
;MNRLVPRFANVSLLALLAITGGALSAPFLPVAVLPSISAQAQNQDESTSIRVYQQASPAVVAINAGDNSGSGSIITRDGLILTNAHVLGSARTVTVQLSDGQQFEADVVGYADNGLDLAAVKIRGGGNFPIIEFASDRAQVGQQAFAIGNPFGLQGTFTVGIVSRLDQSRGLIQTDAAINPGNSGGPLLNSQGELIGVNTSIFTTEASQGNIGIGFAIATDQVRPFVAAIQNGSASTTASSRPRQGGRPAEVISLNGQLSGRLDSGSNLFADNSYFNVYRFEGQAGQRVAIEMSSQQIDPYLILIGPNQEDLGQDDDSAGGVNARLETTLPTNGTYLILANSYAANEEGNYDLQLSSLSGPDQTSQPNRFLLEEAGRLEQGDPQLRDGSFYDEYAFEGQAGQQVVISLTSSDFDTYLFLADEAGNQIAENDDVSGSSTNSEIVVTLPRQGLYRVVANAYDNRGQGSYRISVR
;
A
#
# COMPACT_ATOMS: atom_id res chain seq x y z
N MET A 1 -36.47 -22.76 -18.31
CA MET A 1 -37.38 -22.32 -17.23
C MET A 1 -36.89 -20.96 -16.74
N ASN A 2 -37.61 -19.93 -17.15
CA ASN A 2 -37.34 -18.52 -16.85
C ASN A 2 -37.64 -18.23 -15.37
N ARG A 3 -36.75 -17.47 -14.70
CA ARG A 3 -37.15 -16.67 -13.53
C ARG A 3 -36.67 -15.23 -13.71
N LEU A 4 -37.68 -14.38 -13.76
CA LEU A 4 -37.62 -12.91 -13.84
C LEU A 4 -37.07 -12.28 -12.55
N VAL A 5 -36.27 -11.23 -12.74
CA VAL A 5 -35.86 -10.28 -11.70
C VAL A 5 -36.86 -9.13 -11.66
N PRO A 6 -37.41 -8.70 -10.50
CA PRO A 6 -38.27 -7.55 -10.44
C PRO A 6 -37.51 -6.23 -10.39
N ARG A 7 -37.88 -5.33 -11.29
CA ARG A 7 -37.51 -3.90 -11.27
C ARG A 7 -38.32 -3.18 -10.20
N PHE A 8 -37.67 -2.47 -9.31
CA PHE A 8 -38.34 -1.55 -8.39
C PHE A 8 -38.59 -0.22 -9.11
N ALA A 9 -39.85 0.14 -9.21
CA ALA A 9 -40.33 1.44 -9.69
C ALA A 9 -40.43 2.44 -8.54
N ASN A 10 -39.92 3.64 -8.72
CA ASN A 10 -40.09 4.76 -7.82
C ASN A 10 -41.55 5.24 -7.86
N VAL A 11 -42.23 5.22 -6.73
CA VAL A 11 -43.55 5.80 -6.56
C VAL A 11 -43.41 7.15 -5.88
N SER A 12 -43.69 8.21 -6.65
CA SER A 12 -43.83 9.57 -6.12
C SER A 12 -45.23 9.71 -5.50
N LEU A 13 -45.28 10.03 -4.21
CA LEU A 13 -46.55 10.27 -3.47
C LEU A 13 -46.94 11.75 -3.67
N LEU A 14 -47.96 11.99 -4.47
CA LEU A 14 -48.66 13.29 -4.56
C LEU A 14 -49.74 13.31 -3.44
N ALA A 15 -49.58 14.22 -2.49
CA ALA A 15 -50.65 14.52 -1.51
C ALA A 15 -51.59 15.62 -2.10
N LEU A 16 -52.83 15.24 -2.33
CA LEU A 16 -53.88 16.15 -2.75
C LEU A 16 -54.58 16.73 -1.50
N LEU A 17 -54.41 18.01 -1.21
CA LEU A 17 -55.19 18.74 -0.22
C LEU A 17 -56.18 19.65 -0.99
N ALA A 18 -57.49 19.33 -0.94
CA ALA A 18 -58.54 20.21 -1.40
C ALA A 18 -58.96 21.14 -0.26
N ILE A 19 -58.78 22.43 -0.43
CA ILE A 19 -59.42 23.48 0.39
C ILE A 19 -60.17 24.43 -0.54
N THR A 20 -61.45 24.57 -0.26
CA THR A 20 -62.42 25.41 -0.94
C THR A 20 -62.27 26.90 -0.56
N GLY A 21 -62.30 27.78 -1.52
CA GLY A 21 -62.89 29.12 -1.44
C GLY A 21 -61.94 30.27 -1.07
N GLY A 22 -61.70 31.17 -2.02
CA GLY A 22 -61.19 32.52 -1.76
C GLY A 22 -60.22 33.01 -2.84
N ALA A 23 -60.69 33.74 -3.82
CA ALA A 23 -59.88 34.35 -4.86
C ALA A 23 -59.04 35.50 -4.31
N LEU A 24 -57.72 35.37 -4.37
CA LEU A 24 -56.74 36.45 -4.34
C LEU A 24 -55.67 36.11 -5.33
N SER A 25 -55.64 36.90 -6.43
CA SER A 25 -54.63 36.81 -7.48
C SER A 25 -53.28 37.34 -6.98
N ALA A 26 -52.33 36.46 -6.67
CA ALA A 26 -50.93 36.81 -6.51
C ALA A 26 -50.16 36.46 -7.81
N PRO A 27 -49.22 37.30 -8.28
CA PRO A 27 -48.46 36.99 -9.49
C PRO A 27 -47.50 35.80 -9.22
N PHE A 28 -47.57 34.79 -10.08
CA PHE A 28 -46.60 33.70 -10.12
C PHE A 28 -45.23 34.27 -10.52
N LEU A 29 -44.31 34.34 -9.58
CA LEU A 29 -42.88 34.51 -9.90
C LEU A 29 -42.36 33.19 -10.43
N PRO A 30 -41.64 33.17 -11.58
CA PRO A 30 -41.03 31.93 -12.05
C PRO A 30 -39.93 31.49 -11.05
N VAL A 31 -40.05 30.29 -10.53
CA VAL A 31 -38.96 29.64 -9.76
C VAL A 31 -37.81 29.44 -10.74
N ALA A 32 -36.76 30.25 -10.61
CA ALA A 32 -35.52 30.01 -11.33
C ALA A 32 -34.93 28.67 -10.86
N VAL A 33 -34.96 27.67 -11.72
CA VAL A 33 -34.24 26.42 -11.53
C VAL A 33 -32.75 26.77 -11.64
N LEU A 34 -32.10 26.93 -10.51
CA LEU A 34 -30.64 27.06 -10.47
C LEU A 34 -30.04 25.75 -11.00
N PRO A 35 -29.14 25.78 -11.99
CA PRO A 35 -28.46 24.60 -12.45
C PRO A 35 -27.66 24.04 -11.28
N SER A 36 -27.76 22.73 -11.08
CA SER A 36 -27.07 22.03 -10.00
C SER A 36 -25.55 22.23 -10.14
N ILE A 37 -24.93 22.82 -9.12
CA ILE A 37 -23.49 23.14 -9.06
C ILE A 37 -22.64 21.86 -9.24
N SER A 38 -23.17 20.66 -8.92
CA SER A 38 -22.49 19.38 -9.09
C SER A 38 -22.13 18.98 -10.53
N ALA A 39 -22.95 19.38 -11.52
CA ALA A 39 -22.66 19.05 -12.93
C ALA A 39 -21.55 19.91 -13.55
N GLN A 40 -21.27 21.08 -13.00
CA GLN A 40 -20.19 21.95 -13.50
C GLN A 40 -18.83 21.54 -12.94
N ALA A 41 -18.75 21.04 -11.70
CA ALA A 41 -17.50 20.56 -11.11
C ALA A 41 -16.99 19.31 -11.82
N GLN A 42 -17.83 18.30 -12.07
CA GLN A 42 -17.43 17.10 -12.82
C GLN A 42 -16.94 17.41 -14.24
N ASN A 43 -17.54 18.37 -14.93
CA ASN A 43 -17.08 18.76 -16.26
C ASN A 43 -15.72 19.49 -16.25
N GLN A 44 -15.35 20.17 -15.15
CA GLN A 44 -14.04 20.83 -15.03
C GLN A 44 -12.91 19.82 -14.80
N ASP A 45 -13.10 18.81 -13.97
CA ASP A 45 -12.09 17.79 -13.69
C ASP A 45 -11.80 16.91 -14.90
N GLU A 46 -12.85 16.50 -15.64
CA GLU A 46 -12.69 15.76 -16.89
C GLU A 46 -11.97 16.59 -17.95
N SER A 47 -12.36 17.85 -18.14
CA SER A 47 -11.74 18.75 -19.13
C SER A 47 -10.27 19.03 -18.80
N THR A 48 -9.93 19.13 -17.51
CA THR A 48 -8.55 19.31 -17.05
C THR A 48 -7.71 18.07 -17.36
N SER A 49 -8.21 16.88 -17.05
CA SER A 49 -7.54 15.61 -17.32
C SER A 49 -7.26 15.42 -18.83
N ILE A 50 -8.27 15.67 -19.68
CA ILE A 50 -8.13 15.58 -21.14
C ILE A 50 -7.07 16.56 -21.64
N ARG A 51 -7.11 17.81 -21.19
CA ARG A 51 -6.17 18.85 -21.59
C ARG A 51 -4.73 18.52 -21.18
N VAL A 52 -4.51 18.10 -19.92
CA VAL A 52 -3.19 17.71 -19.41
C VAL A 52 -2.63 16.57 -20.23
N TYR A 53 -3.44 15.53 -20.49
CA TYR A 53 -3.01 14.40 -21.31
C TYR A 53 -2.62 14.83 -22.73
N GLN A 54 -3.48 15.60 -23.42
CA GLN A 54 -3.21 16.05 -24.79
C GLN A 54 -1.96 16.94 -24.89
N GLN A 55 -1.71 17.76 -23.89
CA GLN A 55 -0.56 18.66 -23.84
C GLN A 55 0.74 17.92 -23.57
N ALA A 56 0.75 17.00 -22.61
CA ALA A 56 1.99 16.40 -22.10
C ALA A 56 2.35 15.07 -22.78
N SER A 57 1.38 14.24 -23.21
CA SER A 57 1.64 12.92 -23.76
C SER A 57 2.59 12.91 -24.97
N PRO A 58 2.62 13.92 -25.88
CA PRO A 58 3.59 13.95 -26.97
C PRO A 58 5.05 14.04 -26.51
N ALA A 59 5.31 14.57 -25.29
CA ALA A 59 6.65 14.71 -24.74
C ALA A 59 7.02 13.59 -23.75
N VAL A 60 6.12 12.60 -23.54
CA VAL A 60 6.43 11.40 -22.75
C VAL A 60 6.87 10.29 -23.68
N VAL A 61 7.95 9.63 -23.32
CA VAL A 61 8.60 8.61 -24.13
C VAL A 61 8.71 7.29 -23.38
N ALA A 62 8.69 6.19 -24.14
CA ALA A 62 9.15 4.90 -23.67
C ALA A 62 10.67 4.79 -23.83
N ILE A 63 11.36 4.24 -22.82
CA ILE A 63 12.79 3.99 -22.83
C ILE A 63 13.04 2.49 -22.73
N ASN A 64 13.83 1.94 -23.66
CA ASN A 64 14.28 0.56 -23.64
C ASN A 64 15.80 0.51 -23.52
N ALA A 65 16.29 -0.11 -22.46
CA ALA A 65 17.70 -0.23 -22.09
C ALA A 65 18.09 -1.72 -21.93
N GLY A 66 17.92 -2.51 -23.00
CA GLY A 66 18.10 -3.98 -22.96
C GLY A 66 16.98 -4.67 -22.22
N ASP A 67 17.28 -5.32 -21.09
CA ASP A 67 16.25 -6.01 -20.29
C ASP A 67 15.43 -5.03 -19.43
N ASN A 68 15.88 -3.79 -19.26
CA ASN A 68 15.19 -2.76 -18.51
C ASN A 68 14.32 -1.89 -19.43
N SER A 69 13.18 -1.45 -18.90
CA SER A 69 12.29 -0.52 -19.59
C SER A 69 11.61 0.43 -18.61
N GLY A 70 11.20 1.58 -19.09
CA GLY A 70 10.50 2.59 -18.31
C GLY A 70 10.04 3.74 -19.19
N SER A 71 9.82 4.89 -18.56
CA SER A 71 9.39 6.12 -19.20
C SER A 71 10.43 7.21 -19.09
N GLY A 72 10.23 8.28 -19.86
CA GLY A 72 11.00 9.51 -19.78
C GLY A 72 10.19 10.73 -20.16
N SER A 73 10.68 11.89 -19.78
CA SER A 73 10.10 13.20 -20.07
C SER A 73 11.05 14.03 -20.90
N ILE A 74 10.67 14.43 -22.12
CA ILE A 74 11.47 15.36 -22.92
C ILE A 74 11.32 16.76 -22.33
N ILE A 75 12.44 17.37 -21.91
CA ILE A 75 12.48 18.68 -21.24
C ILE A 75 13.14 19.76 -22.07
N THR A 76 13.78 19.41 -23.19
CA THR A 76 14.34 20.40 -24.13
C THR A 76 14.02 20.03 -25.56
N ARG A 77 13.85 21.05 -26.43
CA ARG A 77 13.48 20.85 -27.84
C ARG A 77 14.52 20.08 -28.65
N ASP A 78 15.78 20.08 -28.20
CA ASP A 78 16.89 19.34 -28.82
C ASP A 78 16.99 17.89 -28.27
N GLY A 79 15.99 17.42 -27.48
CA GLY A 79 15.83 16.01 -27.10
C GLY A 79 16.59 15.59 -25.83
N LEU A 80 16.76 16.47 -24.84
CA LEU A 80 17.16 16.05 -23.49
C LEU A 80 15.94 15.44 -22.77
N ILE A 81 16.11 14.25 -22.23
CA ILE A 81 15.06 13.46 -21.57
C ILE A 81 15.49 13.14 -20.14
N LEU A 82 14.60 13.37 -19.18
CA LEU A 82 14.72 12.90 -17.82
C LEU A 82 14.12 11.49 -17.68
N THR A 83 14.77 10.66 -16.88
CA THR A 83 14.30 9.31 -16.49
C THR A 83 14.93 8.90 -15.17
N ASN A 84 14.64 7.68 -14.69
CA ASN A 84 15.31 7.11 -13.52
C ASN A 84 16.62 6.40 -13.90
N ALA A 85 17.57 6.38 -12.97
CA ALA A 85 18.84 5.68 -13.13
C ALA A 85 18.64 4.16 -13.28
N HIS A 86 17.70 3.56 -12.49
CA HIS A 86 17.41 2.13 -12.59
C HIS A 86 16.79 1.71 -13.93
N VAL A 87 16.08 2.60 -14.65
CA VAL A 87 15.56 2.35 -16.00
C VAL A 87 16.72 2.13 -16.98
N LEU A 88 17.80 2.86 -16.82
CA LEU A 88 18.98 2.77 -17.69
C LEU A 88 19.90 1.59 -17.32
N GLY A 89 19.94 1.21 -16.03
CA GLY A 89 20.87 0.20 -15.55
C GLY A 89 22.33 0.56 -15.89
N SER A 90 23.01 -0.35 -16.60
CA SER A 90 24.40 -0.15 -17.07
C SER A 90 24.50 0.32 -18.53
N ALA A 91 23.34 0.59 -19.19
CA ALA A 91 23.32 0.98 -20.59
C ALA A 91 24.00 2.35 -20.79
N ARG A 92 24.74 2.49 -21.89
CA ARG A 92 25.31 3.78 -22.34
C ARG A 92 24.49 4.40 -23.45
N THR A 93 23.73 3.58 -24.16
CA THR A 93 22.83 3.95 -25.26
C THR A 93 21.52 3.22 -25.05
N VAL A 94 20.43 3.89 -25.33
CA VAL A 94 19.07 3.35 -25.16
C VAL A 94 18.25 3.66 -26.40
N THR A 95 17.18 2.89 -26.61
CA THR A 95 16.16 3.22 -27.62
C THR A 95 15.03 3.99 -26.94
N VAL A 96 14.71 5.15 -27.50
CA VAL A 96 13.61 6.03 -27.08
C VAL A 96 12.50 5.94 -28.12
N GLN A 97 11.26 5.69 -27.70
CA GLN A 97 10.11 5.68 -28.58
C GLN A 97 9.13 6.80 -28.18
N LEU A 98 8.80 7.65 -29.14
CA LEU A 98 7.81 8.71 -28.99
C LEU A 98 6.40 8.18 -29.02
N SER A 99 5.42 9.00 -28.61
CA SER A 99 3.99 8.67 -28.60
C SER A 99 3.41 8.41 -30.01
N ASP A 100 4.02 8.89 -31.08
CA ASP A 100 3.65 8.65 -32.46
C ASP A 100 4.28 7.37 -33.06
N GLY A 101 5.08 6.63 -32.26
CA GLY A 101 5.75 5.39 -32.63
C GLY A 101 7.12 5.57 -33.24
N GLN A 102 7.60 6.81 -33.46
CA GLN A 102 8.95 7.05 -33.94
C GLN A 102 9.99 6.59 -32.88
N GLN A 103 11.07 5.98 -33.35
CA GLN A 103 12.14 5.48 -32.50
C GLN A 103 13.47 6.21 -32.78
N PHE A 104 14.20 6.49 -31.72
CA PHE A 104 15.49 7.14 -31.78
C PHE A 104 16.49 6.44 -30.86
N GLU A 105 17.75 6.45 -31.25
CA GLU A 105 18.85 6.17 -30.32
C GLU A 105 19.13 7.40 -29.46
N ALA A 106 19.39 7.17 -28.17
CA ALA A 106 19.77 8.23 -27.24
C ALA A 106 20.99 7.79 -26.40
N ASP A 107 21.87 8.72 -26.14
CA ASP A 107 23.07 8.52 -25.30
C ASP A 107 22.73 8.90 -23.86
N VAL A 108 23.21 8.11 -22.90
CA VAL A 108 23.17 8.49 -21.48
C VAL A 108 24.17 9.63 -21.27
N VAL A 109 23.66 10.78 -20.83
CA VAL A 109 24.46 12.00 -20.67
C VAL A 109 24.79 12.33 -19.21
N GLY A 110 24.14 11.66 -18.25
CA GLY A 110 24.50 11.80 -16.85
C GLY A 110 23.52 11.16 -15.88
N TYR A 111 24.01 11.02 -14.67
CA TYR A 111 23.28 10.54 -13.49
C TYR A 111 23.33 11.61 -12.40
N ALA A 112 22.29 11.67 -11.58
CA ALA A 112 22.30 12.54 -10.41
C ALA A 112 23.31 12.04 -9.37
N ASP A 113 23.89 12.99 -8.64
CA ASP A 113 24.71 12.72 -7.47
C ASP A 113 23.85 12.40 -6.23
N ASN A 114 24.48 12.08 -5.12
CA ASN A 114 23.86 11.85 -3.81
C ASN A 114 22.84 10.70 -3.77
N GLY A 115 22.96 9.75 -4.71
CA GLY A 115 22.15 8.56 -4.70
C GLY A 115 20.71 8.74 -5.18
N LEU A 116 20.33 9.89 -5.71
CA LEU A 116 19.02 10.06 -6.33
C LEU A 116 18.86 9.14 -7.54
N ASP A 117 17.73 8.46 -7.62
CA ASP A 117 17.38 7.57 -8.73
C ASP A 117 16.95 8.38 -9.98
N LEU A 118 17.84 9.24 -10.46
CA LEU A 118 17.58 10.17 -11.57
C LEU A 118 18.73 10.14 -12.58
N ALA A 119 18.37 10.11 -13.86
CA ALA A 119 19.29 10.11 -14.97
C ALA A 119 18.76 10.91 -16.15
N ALA A 120 19.64 11.21 -17.11
CA ALA A 120 19.26 11.87 -18.34
C ALA A 120 19.85 11.18 -19.56
N VAL A 121 19.07 11.17 -20.64
CA VAL A 121 19.51 10.71 -21.96
C VAL A 121 19.29 11.80 -22.99
N LYS A 122 20.11 11.79 -24.06
CA LYS A 122 20.06 12.75 -25.15
C LYS A 122 19.81 12.04 -26.47
N ILE A 123 18.71 12.39 -27.16
CA ILE A 123 18.41 11.86 -28.49
C ILE A 123 19.52 12.24 -29.49
N ARG A 124 19.98 11.25 -30.26
CA ARG A 124 20.94 11.47 -31.37
C ARG A 124 20.23 12.09 -32.56
N GLY A 125 20.98 12.91 -33.31
CA GLY A 125 20.54 13.47 -34.58
C GLY A 125 19.77 14.80 -34.47
N GLY A 126 19.46 15.26 -33.26
CA GLY A 126 18.76 16.52 -33.06
C GLY A 126 17.27 16.47 -33.51
N GLY A 127 16.55 17.55 -33.28
CA GLY A 127 15.15 17.64 -33.65
C GLY A 127 14.49 18.90 -33.07
N ASN A 128 13.20 19.03 -33.24
CA ASN A 128 12.37 20.00 -32.55
C ASN A 128 11.25 19.24 -31.84
N PHE A 129 11.61 18.62 -30.72
CA PHE A 129 10.73 17.74 -29.96
C PHE A 129 9.73 18.54 -29.11
N PRO A 130 8.51 18.00 -28.86
CA PRO A 130 7.63 18.52 -27.83
C PRO A 130 8.31 18.41 -26.46
N ILE A 131 7.99 19.34 -25.55
CA ILE A 131 8.61 19.37 -24.23
C ILE A 131 7.56 19.46 -23.12
N ILE A 132 7.91 18.98 -21.94
CA ILE A 132 7.22 19.27 -20.69
C ILE A 132 7.99 20.39 -19.99
N GLU A 133 7.29 21.47 -19.68
CA GLU A 133 7.85 22.59 -18.93
C GLU A 133 7.81 22.29 -17.42
N PHE A 134 8.78 22.82 -16.69
CA PHE A 134 8.81 22.72 -15.24
C PHE A 134 7.78 23.69 -14.63
N ALA A 135 7.01 23.23 -13.66
CA ALA A 135 6.15 24.09 -12.86
C ALA A 135 6.97 25.24 -12.23
N SER A 136 6.42 26.44 -12.28
CA SER A 136 7.04 27.63 -11.65
C SER A 136 7.02 27.54 -10.13
N ASP A 137 5.95 26.99 -9.59
CA ASP A 137 5.68 26.86 -8.18
C ASP A 137 6.00 25.44 -7.68
N ARG A 138 6.27 25.34 -6.37
CA ARG A 138 6.41 24.06 -5.72
C ARG A 138 5.07 23.34 -5.66
N ALA A 139 5.12 22.02 -5.72
CA ALA A 139 3.95 21.17 -5.47
C ALA A 139 3.34 21.49 -4.08
N GLN A 140 2.03 21.30 -3.94
CA GLN A 140 1.29 21.52 -2.70
C GLN A 140 0.45 20.29 -2.36
N VAL A 141 0.38 19.92 -1.09
CA VAL A 141 -0.48 18.82 -0.62
C VAL A 141 -1.94 19.12 -0.94
N GLY A 142 -2.66 18.12 -1.47
CA GLY A 142 -4.02 18.25 -1.97
C GLY A 142 -4.13 18.75 -3.41
N GLN A 143 -3.03 19.16 -4.04
CA GLN A 143 -3.00 19.52 -5.46
C GLN A 143 -3.26 18.28 -6.33
N GLN A 144 -4.05 18.43 -7.40
CA GLN A 144 -4.19 17.37 -8.40
C GLN A 144 -2.83 17.00 -9.01
N ALA A 145 -2.61 15.71 -9.15
CA ALA A 145 -1.41 15.13 -9.71
C ALA A 145 -1.77 14.17 -10.84
N PHE A 146 -1.04 14.26 -11.94
CA PHE A 146 -1.26 13.45 -13.14
C PHE A 146 0.04 12.75 -13.51
N ALA A 147 -0.01 11.42 -13.62
CA ALA A 147 1.15 10.66 -14.07
C ALA A 147 0.90 10.09 -15.46
N ILE A 148 1.92 10.19 -16.33
CA ILE A 148 1.90 9.59 -17.66
C ILE A 148 3.11 8.67 -17.78
N GLY A 149 2.91 7.47 -18.38
CA GLY A 149 4.01 6.53 -18.58
C GLY A 149 3.68 5.42 -19.56
N ASN A 150 4.57 4.43 -19.60
CA ASN A 150 4.48 3.25 -20.47
C ASN A 150 4.46 1.94 -19.66
N PRO A 151 3.52 1.76 -18.71
CA PRO A 151 3.48 0.54 -17.92
C PRO A 151 3.17 -0.67 -18.80
N PHE A 152 3.88 -1.78 -18.59
CA PHE A 152 3.67 -3.04 -19.31
C PHE A 152 3.75 -2.93 -20.83
N GLY A 153 4.43 -1.92 -21.40
CA GLY A 153 4.48 -1.66 -22.83
C GLY A 153 3.22 -0.96 -23.40
N LEU A 154 2.30 -0.54 -22.54
CA LEU A 154 1.11 0.25 -22.91
C LEU A 154 1.44 1.73 -22.91
N GLN A 155 1.81 2.26 -24.07
CA GLN A 155 2.15 3.68 -24.23
C GLN A 155 0.99 4.60 -23.85
N GLY A 156 1.33 5.71 -23.15
CA GLY A 156 0.35 6.75 -22.83
C GLY A 156 -0.63 6.40 -21.74
N THR A 157 -0.30 5.45 -20.85
CA THR A 157 -1.12 5.21 -19.66
C THR A 157 -1.14 6.46 -18.80
N PHE A 158 -2.34 6.95 -18.50
CA PHE A 158 -2.60 8.16 -17.75
C PHE A 158 -3.32 7.84 -16.44
N THR A 159 -2.80 8.32 -15.33
CA THR A 159 -3.42 8.16 -14.02
C THR A 159 -3.57 9.49 -13.31
N VAL A 160 -4.60 9.61 -12.49
CA VAL A 160 -4.98 10.85 -11.80
C VAL A 160 -5.06 10.58 -10.31
N GLY A 161 -4.58 11.52 -9.53
CA GLY A 161 -4.62 11.51 -8.08
C GLY A 161 -4.33 12.89 -7.53
N ILE A 162 -3.80 12.95 -6.32
CA ILE A 162 -3.36 14.17 -5.65
C ILE A 162 -1.91 14.04 -5.16
N VAL A 163 -1.30 15.16 -4.84
CA VAL A 163 -0.12 15.21 -3.99
C VAL A 163 -0.58 14.90 -2.57
N SER A 164 -0.29 13.70 -2.07
CA SER A 164 -0.70 13.26 -0.74
C SER A 164 0.20 13.82 0.35
N ARG A 165 1.51 13.95 0.05
CA ARG A 165 2.52 14.46 0.98
C ARG A 165 3.73 15.02 0.25
N LEU A 166 4.42 15.95 0.90
CA LEU A 166 5.74 16.47 0.49
C LEU A 166 6.77 16.11 1.55
N ASP A 167 7.70 15.26 1.21
CA ASP A 167 8.86 15.00 2.03
C ASP A 167 9.99 15.95 1.61
N GLN A 168 10.10 17.08 2.30
CA GLN A 168 11.07 18.10 1.95
C GLN A 168 12.50 17.68 2.28
N SER A 169 12.70 16.85 3.30
CA SER A 169 14.01 16.37 3.73
C SER A 169 14.62 15.42 2.69
N ARG A 170 13.78 14.58 2.08
CA ARG A 170 14.17 13.62 1.04
C ARG A 170 13.98 14.17 -0.38
N GLY A 171 13.31 15.29 -0.55
CA GLY A 171 12.98 15.85 -1.86
C GLY A 171 12.00 14.97 -2.65
N LEU A 172 11.08 14.30 -1.98
CA LEU A 172 10.09 13.40 -2.58
C LEU A 172 8.69 13.98 -2.50
N ILE A 173 7.89 13.65 -3.51
CA ILE A 173 6.45 13.84 -3.56
C ILE A 173 5.81 12.46 -3.43
N GLN A 174 4.93 12.28 -2.43
CA GLN A 174 4.02 11.15 -2.36
C GLN A 174 2.72 11.50 -3.07
N THR A 175 2.18 10.55 -3.86
CA THR A 175 0.93 10.70 -4.60
C THR A 175 0.13 9.40 -4.56
N ASP A 176 -1.20 9.50 -4.56
CA ASP A 176 -2.12 8.38 -4.76
C ASP A 176 -2.43 8.12 -6.25
N ALA A 177 -1.95 8.99 -7.16
CA ALA A 177 -1.95 8.67 -8.58
C ALA A 177 -1.25 7.33 -8.82
N ALA A 178 -1.92 6.40 -9.52
CA ALA A 178 -1.40 5.05 -9.67
C ALA A 178 -0.08 5.03 -10.46
N ILE A 179 1.04 4.84 -9.76
CA ILE A 179 2.36 4.60 -10.35
C ILE A 179 2.58 3.09 -10.40
N ASN A 180 2.77 2.54 -11.59
CA ASN A 180 3.02 1.11 -11.82
C ASN A 180 4.38 0.90 -12.48
N PRO A 181 4.94 -0.32 -12.45
CA PRO A 181 6.13 -0.64 -13.23
C PRO A 181 5.96 -0.19 -14.69
N GLY A 182 6.90 0.63 -15.18
CA GLY A 182 6.82 1.28 -16.49
C GLY A 182 6.49 2.78 -16.43
N ASN A 183 5.84 3.30 -15.38
CA ASN A 183 5.70 4.73 -15.16
C ASN A 183 6.99 5.38 -14.61
N SER A 184 7.92 4.58 -14.09
CA SER A 184 9.22 5.06 -13.57
C SER A 184 9.96 5.87 -14.64
N GLY A 185 10.45 7.04 -14.26
CA GLY A 185 11.11 8.02 -15.13
C GLY A 185 10.15 8.94 -15.90
N GLY A 186 8.86 8.64 -15.94
CA GLY A 186 7.83 9.49 -16.51
C GLY A 186 7.51 10.71 -15.62
N PRO A 187 6.73 11.68 -16.13
CA PRO A 187 6.38 12.88 -15.39
C PRO A 187 5.29 12.65 -14.35
N LEU A 188 5.40 13.34 -13.22
CA LEU A 188 4.29 13.76 -12.38
C LEU A 188 3.99 15.23 -12.70
N LEU A 189 2.74 15.53 -13.07
CA LEU A 189 2.32 16.82 -13.60
C LEU A 189 1.28 17.48 -12.69
N ASN A 190 1.25 18.81 -12.73
CA ASN A 190 0.15 19.59 -12.14
C ASN A 190 -1.05 19.72 -13.11
N SER A 191 -2.10 20.44 -12.69
CA SER A 191 -3.28 20.70 -13.51
C SER A 191 -3.01 21.61 -14.73
N GLN A 192 -1.86 22.24 -14.83
CA GLN A 192 -1.41 23.00 -16.02
C GLN A 192 -0.64 22.13 -17.02
N GLY A 193 -0.33 20.85 -16.67
CA GLY A 193 0.50 19.96 -17.49
C GLY A 193 2.00 20.23 -17.33
N GLU A 194 2.40 20.92 -16.26
CA GLU A 194 3.77 21.22 -15.95
C GLU A 194 4.38 20.17 -14.99
N LEU A 195 5.67 19.92 -15.14
CA LEU A 195 6.43 18.94 -14.35
C LEU A 195 6.58 19.40 -12.89
N ILE A 196 6.01 18.63 -11.95
CA ILE A 196 6.22 18.81 -10.51
C ILE A 196 7.16 17.74 -9.93
N GLY A 197 7.34 16.61 -10.62
CA GLY A 197 8.25 15.55 -10.21
C GLY A 197 8.51 14.52 -11.29
N VAL A 198 9.47 13.61 -11.05
CA VAL A 198 9.78 12.44 -11.88
C VAL A 198 9.35 11.19 -11.11
N ASN A 199 8.37 10.44 -11.64
CA ASN A 199 7.88 9.21 -11.02
C ASN A 199 9.02 8.21 -10.87
N THR A 200 9.13 7.54 -9.71
CA THR A 200 10.30 6.70 -9.48
C THR A 200 10.02 5.36 -8.80
N SER A 201 9.31 5.33 -7.72
CA SER A 201 9.06 4.09 -7.02
C SER A 201 7.60 3.87 -6.74
N ILE A 202 7.27 2.58 -6.68
CA ILE A 202 6.04 2.09 -6.10
C ILE A 202 6.40 1.19 -4.94
N PHE A 203 5.54 1.19 -3.95
CA PHE A 203 5.53 0.16 -2.96
C PHE A 203 4.75 -1.04 -3.52
N THR A 204 5.40 -2.20 -3.67
CA THR A 204 4.75 -3.46 -4.07
C THR A 204 5.01 -4.51 -3.01
N THR A 205 3.98 -5.30 -2.68
CA THR A 205 4.13 -6.51 -1.86
C THR A 205 4.05 -7.74 -2.76
N GLU A 206 4.55 -8.89 -2.30
CA GLU A 206 4.38 -10.17 -3.05
C GLU A 206 2.91 -10.49 -3.34
N ALA A 207 2.00 -10.05 -2.49
CA ALA A 207 0.56 -10.21 -2.69
C ALA A 207 -0.05 -9.21 -3.68
N SER A 208 0.66 -8.11 -4.00
CA SER A 208 0.23 -7.07 -4.92
C SER A 208 1.38 -6.69 -5.84
N GLN A 209 1.36 -7.18 -7.08
CA GLN A 209 2.33 -6.83 -8.12
C GLN A 209 2.07 -5.44 -8.75
N GLY A 210 1.17 -4.64 -8.20
CA GLY A 210 0.78 -3.32 -8.69
C GLY A 210 0.87 -2.22 -7.64
N ASN A 211 0.51 -1.01 -8.05
CA ASN A 211 0.40 0.14 -7.15
C ASN A 211 -0.65 -0.13 -6.05
N ILE A 212 -0.28 0.16 -4.82
CA ILE A 212 -1.13 0.07 -3.64
C ILE A 212 -1.60 1.45 -3.15
N GLY A 213 -1.73 2.46 -4.05
CA GLY A 213 -2.15 3.82 -3.71
C GLY A 213 -1.03 4.72 -3.17
N ILE A 214 0.22 4.24 -3.19
CA ILE A 214 1.38 5.00 -2.74
C ILE A 214 2.41 4.99 -3.86
N GLY A 215 2.48 6.10 -4.56
CA GLY A 215 3.51 6.40 -5.55
C GLY A 215 4.45 7.49 -5.04
N PHE A 216 5.70 7.42 -5.45
CA PHE A 216 6.68 8.46 -5.17
C PHE A 216 7.21 9.07 -6.45
N ALA A 217 7.49 10.37 -6.39
CA ALA A 217 8.17 11.10 -7.45
C ALA A 217 9.28 11.97 -6.85
N ILE A 218 10.40 12.07 -7.53
CA ILE A 218 11.48 13.00 -7.19
C ILE A 218 11.03 14.41 -7.53
N ALA A 219 10.95 15.27 -6.52
CA ALA A 219 10.44 16.64 -6.66
C ALA A 219 11.34 17.48 -7.59
N THR A 220 10.74 18.45 -8.28
CA THR A 220 11.48 19.34 -9.19
C THR A 220 12.58 20.14 -8.50
N ASP A 221 12.53 20.36 -7.20
CA ASP A 221 13.61 20.98 -6.41
C ASP A 221 14.90 20.17 -6.46
N GLN A 222 14.82 18.83 -6.56
CA GLN A 222 15.97 17.95 -6.75
C GLN A 222 16.35 17.80 -8.23
N VAL A 223 15.34 17.84 -9.12
CA VAL A 223 15.55 17.66 -10.56
C VAL A 223 16.28 18.85 -11.19
N ARG A 224 15.93 20.09 -10.82
CA ARG A 224 16.52 21.30 -11.40
C ARG A 224 18.04 21.42 -11.23
N PRO A 225 18.63 21.15 -10.04
CA PRO A 225 20.08 21.12 -9.89
C PRO A 225 20.75 20.07 -10.78
N PHE A 226 20.14 18.90 -10.93
CA PHE A 226 20.65 17.86 -11.81
C PHE A 226 20.63 18.29 -13.28
N VAL A 227 19.55 18.90 -13.77
CA VAL A 227 19.47 19.43 -15.14
C VAL A 227 20.55 20.50 -15.37
N ALA A 228 20.80 21.38 -14.39
CA ALA A 228 21.86 22.36 -14.46
C ALA A 228 23.25 21.68 -14.52
N ALA A 229 23.47 20.59 -13.77
CA ALA A 229 24.70 19.81 -13.82
C ALA A 229 24.92 19.16 -15.21
N ILE A 230 23.86 18.64 -15.84
CA ILE A 230 23.91 18.14 -17.22
C ILE A 230 24.32 19.25 -18.20
N GLN A 231 23.68 20.43 -18.12
CA GLN A 231 23.90 21.53 -19.04
C GLN A 231 25.32 22.13 -18.95
N ASN A 232 25.90 22.13 -17.76
CA ASN A 232 27.29 22.63 -17.55
C ASN A 232 28.37 21.53 -17.61
N GLY A 233 27.97 20.26 -17.91
CA GLY A 233 28.88 19.14 -18.07
C GLY A 233 29.51 18.61 -16.77
N SER A 234 28.90 18.91 -15.59
CA SER A 234 29.40 18.46 -14.28
C SER A 234 28.63 17.25 -13.73
N ALA A 235 27.60 16.75 -14.43
CA ALA A 235 26.86 15.56 -14.01
C ALA A 235 27.74 14.30 -14.01
N SER A 236 27.51 13.40 -13.07
CA SER A 236 28.21 12.11 -13.00
C SER A 236 27.96 11.26 -14.25
N THR A 237 29.00 10.63 -14.78
CA THR A 237 28.89 9.69 -15.90
C THR A 237 28.66 8.24 -15.45
N THR A 238 28.63 8.01 -14.15
CA THR A 238 28.39 6.69 -13.53
C THR A 238 27.20 6.75 -12.60
N ALA A 239 26.32 5.76 -12.69
CA ALA A 239 25.22 5.63 -11.76
C ALA A 239 25.74 5.38 -10.34
N SER A 240 25.33 6.22 -9.39
CA SER A 240 25.58 6.01 -7.98
C SER A 240 24.54 5.07 -7.31
N SER A 241 23.42 4.83 -7.98
CA SER A 241 22.38 3.92 -7.55
C SER A 241 22.75 2.46 -7.85
N ARG A 242 22.62 1.59 -6.84
CA ARG A 242 22.74 0.14 -7.04
C ARG A 242 21.53 -0.37 -7.85
N PRO A 243 21.72 -1.40 -8.71
CA PRO A 243 20.58 -2.06 -9.35
C PRO A 243 19.61 -2.55 -8.27
N ARG A 244 18.32 -2.27 -8.42
CA ARG A 244 17.27 -2.85 -7.56
C ARG A 244 17.29 -4.37 -7.75
N GLN A 245 17.86 -5.08 -6.77
CA GLN A 245 17.53 -6.49 -6.58
C GLN A 245 16.18 -6.53 -5.86
N GLY A 246 15.32 -7.52 -6.16
CA GLY A 246 14.05 -7.71 -5.46
C GLY A 246 14.30 -7.66 -3.94
N GLY A 247 13.59 -6.77 -3.24
CA GLY A 247 13.73 -6.60 -1.80
C GLY A 247 13.16 -7.78 -1.02
N ARG A 248 13.33 -7.77 0.31
CA ARG A 248 12.77 -8.79 1.19
C ARG A 248 11.23 -8.77 1.14
N PRO A 249 10.59 -9.96 1.15
CA PRO A 249 9.15 -10.06 1.26
C PRO A 249 8.65 -9.47 2.59
N ALA A 250 7.36 -9.13 2.64
CA ALA A 250 6.73 -8.64 3.85
C ALA A 250 6.68 -9.74 4.92
N GLU A 251 7.21 -9.44 6.11
CA GLU A 251 7.20 -10.33 7.27
C GLU A 251 5.98 -10.05 8.15
N VAL A 252 5.46 -11.08 8.83
CA VAL A 252 4.32 -10.93 9.74
C VAL A 252 4.82 -10.51 11.12
N ILE A 253 4.27 -9.43 11.67
CA ILE A 253 4.45 -9.05 13.08
C ILE A 253 3.12 -9.22 13.82
N SER A 254 3.15 -9.96 14.92
CA SER A 254 1.96 -10.12 15.76
C SER A 254 1.69 -8.87 16.59
N LEU A 255 0.42 -8.60 16.89
CA LEU A 255 0.07 -7.56 17.85
C LEU A 255 0.70 -7.87 19.21
N ASN A 256 1.28 -6.86 19.85
CA ASN A 256 2.13 -6.98 21.06
C ASN A 256 3.43 -7.80 20.83
N GLY A 257 3.85 -7.94 19.56
CA GLY A 257 5.08 -8.62 19.16
C GLY A 257 6.26 -7.66 19.01
N GLN A 258 7.45 -8.26 19.05
CA GLN A 258 8.71 -7.59 18.77
C GLN A 258 9.53 -8.45 17.80
N LEU A 259 10.16 -7.79 16.84
CA LEU A 259 11.06 -8.41 15.86
C LEU A 259 12.36 -7.62 15.79
N SER A 260 13.47 -8.31 15.60
CA SER A 260 14.74 -7.67 15.27
C SER A 260 14.99 -7.80 13.77
N GLY A 261 15.26 -6.67 13.12
CA GLY A 261 15.52 -6.60 11.69
C GLY A 261 16.89 -6.01 11.38
N ARG A 262 17.25 -6.07 10.11
CA ARG A 262 18.45 -5.42 9.57
C ARG A 262 18.13 -4.75 8.24
N LEU A 263 18.53 -3.49 8.10
CA LEU A 263 18.59 -2.80 6.81
C LEU A 263 19.97 -3.02 6.19
N ASP A 264 19.98 -3.46 4.93
CA ASP A 264 21.18 -3.68 4.13
C ASP A 264 20.84 -3.74 2.63
N SER A 265 21.83 -4.04 1.79
CA SER A 265 21.65 -4.14 0.34
C SER A 265 20.65 -5.20 -0.16
N GLY A 266 20.18 -6.09 0.71
CA GLY A 266 19.08 -7.04 0.43
C GLY A 266 17.70 -6.52 0.81
N SER A 267 17.62 -5.37 1.49
CA SER A 267 16.35 -4.70 1.82
C SER A 267 15.71 -4.04 0.60
N ASN A 268 14.45 -3.65 0.71
CA ASN A 268 13.82 -2.78 -0.28
C ASN A 268 14.51 -1.42 -0.31
N LEU A 269 14.40 -0.71 -1.42
CA LEU A 269 15.07 0.57 -1.62
C LEU A 269 14.07 1.62 -2.08
N PHE A 270 14.02 2.76 -1.39
CA PHE A 270 13.31 3.94 -1.86
C PHE A 270 14.10 4.71 -2.93
N ALA A 271 13.45 5.68 -3.55
CA ALA A 271 14.03 6.55 -4.59
C ALA A 271 15.19 7.42 -4.13
N ASP A 272 15.27 7.72 -2.85
CA ASP A 272 16.35 8.43 -2.19
C ASP A 272 17.49 7.51 -1.75
N ASN A 273 17.44 6.22 -2.12
CA ASN A 273 18.35 5.15 -1.70
C ASN A 273 18.35 4.86 -0.18
N SER A 274 17.32 5.21 0.56
CA SER A 274 17.13 4.69 1.90
C SER A 274 16.60 3.25 1.84
N TYR A 275 17.12 2.39 2.72
CA TYR A 275 16.68 0.99 2.83
C TYR A 275 15.44 0.88 3.69
N PHE A 276 14.52 -0.03 3.33
CA PHE A 276 13.37 -0.37 4.17
C PHE A 276 13.01 -1.85 4.11
N ASN A 277 12.45 -2.36 5.20
CA ASN A 277 11.79 -3.66 5.27
C ASN A 277 10.30 -3.46 5.53
N VAL A 278 9.52 -4.45 5.15
CA VAL A 278 8.05 -4.39 5.26
C VAL A 278 7.59 -5.42 6.27
N TYR A 279 6.70 -4.98 7.15
CA TYR A 279 6.00 -5.84 8.09
C TYR A 279 4.50 -5.69 7.90
N ARG A 280 3.75 -6.76 8.11
CA ARG A 280 2.29 -6.74 8.02
C ARG A 280 1.66 -7.27 9.29
N PHE A 281 0.52 -6.68 9.67
CA PHE A 281 -0.30 -7.17 10.77
C PHE A 281 -1.78 -6.98 10.46
N GLU A 282 -2.62 -7.79 11.10
CA GLU A 282 -4.08 -7.62 11.05
C GLU A 282 -4.52 -6.66 12.14
N GLY A 283 -5.28 -5.62 11.74
CA GLY A 283 -5.80 -4.60 12.64
C GLY A 283 -7.31 -4.48 12.57
N GLN A 284 -7.92 -3.95 13.63
CA GLN A 284 -9.36 -3.73 13.75
C GLN A 284 -9.71 -2.25 13.84
N ALA A 285 -10.85 -1.86 13.27
CA ALA A 285 -11.36 -0.49 13.37
C ALA A 285 -11.51 -0.06 14.83
N GLY A 286 -11.02 1.14 15.17
CA GLY A 286 -11.03 1.68 16.52
C GLY A 286 -9.90 1.18 17.43
N GLN A 287 -9.11 0.21 17.00
CA GLN A 287 -7.96 -0.28 17.74
C GLN A 287 -6.85 0.79 17.76
N ARG A 288 -6.35 1.12 18.95
CA ARG A 288 -5.19 2.00 19.10
C ARG A 288 -3.91 1.16 19.13
N VAL A 289 -2.96 1.53 18.31
CA VAL A 289 -1.64 0.86 18.24
C VAL A 289 -0.51 1.86 18.43
N ALA A 290 0.60 1.37 18.97
CA ALA A 290 1.90 2.03 18.93
C ALA A 290 2.88 1.14 18.19
N ILE A 291 3.63 1.73 17.27
CA ILE A 291 4.72 1.09 16.55
C ILE A 291 5.98 1.83 16.94
N GLU A 292 7.00 1.11 17.39
CA GLU A 292 8.27 1.70 17.80
C GLU A 292 9.41 1.00 17.07
N MET A 293 10.32 1.78 16.50
CA MET A 293 11.54 1.29 15.88
C MET A 293 12.74 1.96 16.53
N SER A 294 13.65 1.14 17.05
CA SER A 294 14.84 1.62 17.73
C SER A 294 16.11 1.06 17.15
N SER A 295 17.16 1.84 17.08
CA SER A 295 18.47 1.44 16.61
C SER A 295 19.60 2.26 17.23
N GLN A 296 20.80 1.66 17.28
CA GLN A 296 22.05 2.36 17.59
C GLN A 296 22.97 2.49 16.36
N GLN A 297 22.53 2.02 15.19
CA GLN A 297 23.34 1.90 13.99
C GLN A 297 22.79 2.70 12.81
N ILE A 298 21.51 2.96 12.80
CA ILE A 298 20.81 3.72 11.76
C ILE A 298 19.91 4.76 12.44
N ASP A 299 19.43 5.71 11.68
CA ASP A 299 18.39 6.66 12.04
C ASP A 299 17.02 6.07 11.61
N PRO A 300 16.19 5.51 12.53
CA PRO A 300 14.94 4.85 12.19
C PRO A 300 13.89 5.81 11.64
N TYR A 301 13.12 5.32 10.68
CA TYR A 301 11.96 6.01 10.14
C TYR A 301 10.80 5.05 9.89
N LEU A 302 9.65 5.33 10.46
CA LEU A 302 8.45 4.52 10.36
C LEU A 302 7.42 5.13 9.41
N ILE A 303 6.77 4.27 8.62
CA ILE A 303 5.58 4.63 7.84
C ILE A 303 4.54 3.55 8.09
N LEU A 304 3.30 3.95 8.39
CA LEU A 304 2.16 3.04 8.54
C LEU A 304 1.15 3.25 7.41
N ILE A 305 0.82 2.14 6.75
CA ILE A 305 -0.11 2.11 5.62
C ILE A 305 -1.33 1.29 6.00
N GLY A 306 -2.50 1.83 5.74
CA GLY A 306 -3.78 1.17 6.00
C GLY A 306 -4.23 0.19 4.92
N PRO A 307 -5.29 -0.61 5.19
CA PRO A 307 -5.82 -1.60 4.25
C PRO A 307 -6.34 -1.00 2.94
N ASN A 308 -6.80 0.25 2.95
CA ASN A 308 -7.24 0.99 1.77
C ASN A 308 -6.10 1.78 1.13
N GLN A 309 -4.84 1.46 1.52
CA GLN A 309 -3.62 2.06 0.99
C GLN A 309 -3.43 3.54 1.41
N GLU A 310 -4.12 3.98 2.43
CA GLU A 310 -3.96 5.29 3.04
C GLU A 310 -2.70 5.36 3.92
N ASP A 311 -2.00 6.50 3.87
CA ASP A 311 -0.93 6.84 4.82
C ASP A 311 -1.58 7.22 6.17
N LEU A 312 -1.33 6.42 7.19
CA LEU A 312 -1.89 6.61 8.54
C LEU A 312 -0.93 7.33 9.49
N GLY A 313 0.28 7.59 9.05
CA GLY A 313 1.28 8.34 9.80
C GLY A 313 2.70 7.89 9.54
N GLN A 314 3.61 8.79 9.86
CA GLN A 314 5.06 8.58 9.73
C GLN A 314 5.76 9.25 10.90
N ASP A 315 6.93 8.72 11.28
CA ASP A 315 7.71 9.23 12.40
C ASP A 315 9.18 8.82 12.28
N ASP A 316 10.10 9.70 12.74
CA ASP A 316 11.55 9.46 12.73
C ASP A 316 12.22 9.63 14.10
N ASP A 317 11.67 10.43 15.04
CA ASP A 317 12.37 10.79 16.28
C ASP A 317 11.51 10.87 17.55
N SER A 318 10.21 10.59 17.47
CA SER A 318 9.27 10.78 18.61
C SER A 318 9.50 9.81 19.79
N ALA A 319 10.27 8.72 19.62
CA ALA A 319 10.62 7.82 20.74
C ALA A 319 11.80 8.32 21.57
N GLY A 320 12.39 9.44 21.19
CA GLY A 320 13.55 10.04 21.81
C GLY A 320 14.89 9.65 21.20
N GLY A 321 15.79 10.62 21.10
CA GLY A 321 17.02 10.49 20.33
C GLY A 321 16.72 10.45 18.83
N VAL A 322 17.10 9.39 18.16
CA VAL A 322 16.82 9.11 16.73
C VAL A 322 15.82 7.96 16.56
N ASN A 323 15.12 7.54 17.62
CA ASN A 323 14.20 6.42 17.54
C ASN A 323 12.79 6.90 17.13
N ALA A 324 12.15 6.13 16.26
CA ALA A 324 10.84 6.43 15.71
C ALA A 324 9.72 5.77 16.53
N ARG A 325 8.61 6.49 16.74
CA ARG A 325 7.41 6.00 17.40
C ARG A 325 6.14 6.59 16.79
N LEU A 326 5.28 5.76 16.29
CA LEU A 326 4.00 6.14 15.70
C LEU A 326 2.84 5.58 16.54
N GLU A 327 1.95 6.46 16.99
CA GLU A 327 0.71 6.07 17.65
C GLU A 327 -0.49 6.50 16.79
N THR A 328 -1.43 5.58 16.59
CA THR A 328 -2.64 5.89 15.81
C THR A 328 -3.82 5.01 16.21
N THR A 329 -5.02 5.45 15.83
CA THR A 329 -6.24 4.64 15.88
C THR A 329 -6.53 4.11 14.48
N LEU A 330 -6.62 2.79 14.35
CA LEU A 330 -6.85 2.14 13.07
C LEU A 330 -8.28 2.45 12.56
N PRO A 331 -8.44 2.95 11.31
CA PRO A 331 -9.75 3.39 10.81
C PRO A 331 -10.66 2.24 10.36
N THR A 332 -10.10 1.10 9.92
CA THR A 332 -10.85 -0.01 9.31
C THR A 332 -10.29 -1.37 9.77
N ASN A 333 -11.06 -2.44 9.54
CA ASN A 333 -10.52 -3.80 9.69
C ASN A 333 -9.69 -4.16 8.46
N GLY A 334 -8.57 -4.86 8.65
CA GLY A 334 -7.77 -5.40 7.53
C GLY A 334 -6.28 -5.47 7.81
N THR A 335 -5.54 -5.78 6.75
CA THR A 335 -4.08 -5.91 6.79
C THR A 335 -3.42 -4.53 6.69
N TYR A 336 -2.61 -4.21 7.67
CA TYR A 336 -1.80 -3.00 7.76
C TYR A 336 -0.34 -3.32 7.42
N LEU A 337 0.37 -2.34 6.85
CA LEU A 337 1.78 -2.47 6.51
C LEU A 337 2.60 -1.44 7.29
N ILE A 338 3.66 -1.92 7.93
CA ILE A 338 4.68 -1.08 8.57
C ILE A 338 5.91 -1.10 7.67
N LEU A 339 6.37 0.06 7.23
CA LEU A 339 7.65 0.21 6.56
C LEU A 339 8.67 0.66 7.60
N ALA A 340 9.58 -0.23 7.94
CA ALA A 340 10.71 0.04 8.81
C ALA A 340 11.88 0.51 7.93
N ASN A 341 12.13 1.80 7.93
CA ASN A 341 13.05 2.49 7.01
C ASN A 341 14.20 3.16 7.78
N SER A 342 15.28 3.55 7.07
CA SER A 342 16.27 4.51 7.55
C SER A 342 15.94 5.91 7.07
N TYR A 343 16.22 6.91 7.91
CA TYR A 343 16.02 8.31 7.55
C TYR A 343 16.95 8.76 6.43
N ALA A 344 18.21 8.36 6.47
CA ALA A 344 19.20 8.73 5.45
C ALA A 344 19.42 7.62 4.41
N ALA A 345 19.89 8.03 3.23
CA ALA A 345 20.23 7.14 2.13
C ALA A 345 21.39 6.20 2.51
N ASN A 346 21.30 4.94 2.06
CA ASN A 346 22.35 3.92 2.19
C ASN A 346 22.78 3.58 3.63
N GLU A 347 21.98 3.91 4.64
CA GLU A 347 22.23 3.47 6.01
C GLU A 347 21.96 1.97 6.16
N GLU A 348 22.96 1.26 6.68
CA GLU A 348 22.89 -0.17 6.97
C GLU A 348 23.04 -0.41 8.48
N GLY A 349 22.17 -1.22 9.07
CA GLY A 349 22.26 -1.52 10.49
C GLY A 349 21.12 -2.38 11.00
N ASN A 350 21.27 -2.84 12.24
CA ASN A 350 20.25 -3.59 12.94
C ASN A 350 19.29 -2.64 13.65
N TYR A 351 18.03 -3.06 13.78
CA TYR A 351 16.99 -2.36 14.52
C TYR A 351 16.08 -3.36 15.23
N ASP A 352 15.36 -2.87 16.22
CA ASP A 352 14.26 -3.57 16.86
C ASP A 352 12.95 -2.86 16.51
N LEU A 353 11.94 -3.63 16.10
CA LEU A 353 10.60 -3.17 15.78
C LEU A 353 9.61 -3.78 16.76
N GLN A 354 8.82 -2.95 17.41
CA GLN A 354 7.78 -3.36 18.35
C GLN A 354 6.41 -2.84 17.87
N LEU A 355 5.41 -3.71 17.88
CA LEU A 355 4.01 -3.36 17.67
C LEU A 355 3.24 -3.61 18.94
N SER A 356 2.62 -2.59 19.52
CA SER A 356 1.88 -2.66 20.78
C SER A 356 0.43 -2.22 20.57
N SER A 357 -0.52 -2.90 21.21
CA SER A 357 -1.88 -2.39 21.33
C SER A 357 -1.95 -1.39 22.49
N LEU A 358 -2.41 -0.17 22.21
CA LEU A 358 -2.68 0.84 23.24
C LEU A 358 -4.13 0.73 23.69
N SER A 359 -4.35 0.29 24.91
CA SER A 359 -5.68 0.32 25.53
C SER A 359 -6.14 1.77 25.64
N GLY A 360 -7.35 2.12 25.16
CA GLY A 360 -8.02 3.39 25.48
C GLY A 360 -8.26 3.50 27.00
N PRO A 361 -8.59 4.70 27.55
CA PRO A 361 -8.91 4.84 28.95
C PRO A 361 -10.17 4.03 29.26
N ASP A 362 -10.04 3.00 30.07
CA ASP A 362 -11.01 2.00 30.50
C ASP A 362 -11.02 0.68 29.70
N GLN A 363 -9.89 -0.01 29.72
CA GLN A 363 -9.91 -1.46 29.98
C GLN A 363 -8.76 -1.73 30.97
N THR A 364 -9.08 -1.75 32.24
CA THR A 364 -8.19 -2.23 33.29
C THR A 364 -7.53 -3.53 32.86
N SER A 365 -6.22 -3.50 32.84
CA SER A 365 -5.33 -4.66 32.71
C SER A 365 -5.92 -5.88 33.42
N GLN A 366 -6.57 -6.73 32.69
CA GLN A 366 -6.77 -8.12 33.09
C GLN A 366 -5.56 -8.89 32.56
N PRO A 367 -4.78 -9.53 33.40
CA PRO A 367 -3.75 -10.47 32.92
C PRO A 367 -4.47 -11.58 32.13
N ASN A 368 -3.90 -11.97 30.98
CA ASN A 368 -4.30 -13.08 30.10
C ASN A 368 -5.42 -13.96 30.69
N ARG A 369 -6.68 -13.50 30.59
CA ARG A 369 -7.81 -14.34 30.99
C ARG A 369 -8.11 -15.23 29.80
N PHE A 370 -7.71 -16.47 29.92
CA PHE A 370 -8.18 -17.48 28.99
C PHE A 370 -9.73 -17.51 29.01
N LEU A 371 -10.33 -17.47 27.85
CA LEU A 371 -11.78 -17.75 27.69
C LEU A 371 -12.04 -19.21 28.01
N LEU A 372 -11.06 -20.07 27.73
CA LEU A 372 -11.02 -21.48 28.03
C LEU A 372 -9.55 -21.91 28.25
N GLU A 373 -9.26 -22.66 29.31
CA GLU A 373 -7.99 -23.35 29.51
C GLU A 373 -8.26 -24.67 30.18
N GLU A 374 -8.05 -25.77 29.45
CA GLU A 374 -8.36 -27.13 29.92
C GLU A 374 -7.21 -28.09 29.55
N ALA A 375 -7.10 -29.14 30.34
CA ALA A 375 -6.27 -30.31 30.05
C ALA A 375 -7.16 -31.52 29.88
N GLY A 376 -7.05 -32.18 28.74
CA GLY A 376 -7.86 -33.35 28.39
C GLY A 376 -6.98 -34.58 28.06
N ARG A 377 -7.69 -35.64 27.73
CA ARG A 377 -7.07 -36.87 27.25
C ARG A 377 -7.98 -37.56 26.25
N LEU A 378 -7.50 -37.79 25.04
CA LEU A 378 -8.22 -38.62 24.06
C LEU A 378 -7.96 -40.09 24.38
N GLU A 379 -9.04 -40.85 24.59
CA GLU A 379 -8.94 -42.27 24.95
C GLU A 379 -10.12 -43.11 24.42
N GLN A 380 -9.96 -44.41 24.53
CA GLN A 380 -11.04 -45.33 24.12
C GLN A 380 -12.27 -45.13 25.00
N GLY A 381 -13.37 -44.70 24.41
CA GLY A 381 -14.64 -44.34 25.07
C GLY A 381 -15.11 -42.97 24.73
N ASP A 382 -14.22 -42.10 24.22
CA ASP A 382 -14.62 -40.78 23.74
C ASP A 382 -15.41 -40.86 22.46
N PRO A 383 -16.18 -39.79 22.14
CA PRO A 383 -16.85 -39.64 20.86
C PRO A 383 -15.89 -39.78 19.70
N GLN A 384 -16.36 -40.28 18.56
CA GLN A 384 -15.57 -40.43 17.36
C GLN A 384 -16.14 -39.64 16.20
N LEU A 385 -15.27 -39.04 15.41
CA LEU A 385 -15.60 -38.48 14.10
C LEU A 385 -15.85 -39.61 13.08
N ARG A 386 -16.27 -39.24 11.87
CA ARG A 386 -16.61 -40.21 10.80
C ARG A 386 -15.43 -41.07 10.36
N ASP A 387 -14.21 -40.58 10.52
CA ASP A 387 -12.95 -41.28 10.20
C ASP A 387 -12.46 -42.20 11.33
N GLY A 388 -13.15 -42.20 12.46
CA GLY A 388 -12.84 -43.02 13.65
C GLY A 388 -11.86 -42.38 14.62
N SER A 389 -11.42 -41.14 14.41
CA SER A 389 -10.59 -40.39 15.36
C SER A 389 -11.40 -39.95 16.59
N PHE A 390 -10.78 -40.03 17.77
CA PHE A 390 -11.41 -39.55 19.00
C PHE A 390 -11.36 -38.07 19.14
N TYR A 391 -12.41 -37.47 19.76
CA TYR A 391 -12.45 -36.03 19.99
C TYR A 391 -13.10 -35.66 21.32
N ASP A 392 -12.68 -34.51 21.85
CA ASP A 392 -13.37 -33.78 22.92
C ASP A 392 -13.91 -32.45 22.39
N GLU A 393 -15.04 -32.00 22.94
CA GLU A 393 -15.69 -30.74 22.55
C GLU A 393 -15.70 -29.78 23.74
N TYR A 394 -15.29 -28.55 23.49
CA TYR A 394 -15.30 -27.43 24.42
C TYR A 394 -16.14 -26.30 23.87
N ALA A 395 -16.66 -25.45 24.75
CA ALA A 395 -17.43 -24.28 24.33
C ALA A 395 -16.98 -23.01 25.06
N PHE A 396 -16.99 -21.90 24.34
CA PHE A 396 -16.74 -20.58 24.91
C PHE A 396 -17.70 -19.55 24.30
N GLU A 397 -17.98 -18.46 25.05
CA GLU A 397 -18.73 -17.32 24.54
C GLU A 397 -17.79 -16.32 23.88
N GLY A 398 -18.10 -15.91 22.65
CA GLY A 398 -17.34 -14.93 21.88
C GLY A 398 -18.19 -13.75 21.41
N GLN A 399 -17.55 -12.62 21.16
CA GLN A 399 -18.19 -11.41 20.65
C GLN A 399 -17.90 -11.21 19.15
N ALA A 400 -18.83 -10.56 18.44
CA ALA A 400 -18.60 -10.19 17.05
C ALA A 400 -17.37 -9.30 16.92
N GLY A 401 -16.45 -9.64 16.00
CA GLY A 401 -15.19 -8.91 15.81
C GLY A 401 -14.09 -9.24 16.82
N GLN A 402 -14.34 -10.11 17.80
CA GLN A 402 -13.31 -10.56 18.73
C GLN A 402 -12.34 -11.51 18.02
N GLN A 403 -11.06 -11.19 18.06
CA GLN A 403 -10.02 -12.12 17.64
C GLN A 403 -9.71 -13.09 18.78
N VAL A 404 -9.66 -14.36 18.46
CA VAL A 404 -9.28 -15.41 19.41
C VAL A 404 -8.11 -16.23 18.86
N VAL A 405 -7.24 -16.65 19.75
CA VAL A 405 -6.19 -17.61 19.47
C VAL A 405 -6.54 -18.89 20.20
N ILE A 406 -6.74 -19.98 19.47
CA ILE A 406 -7.09 -21.29 19.98
C ILE A 406 -5.88 -22.19 19.74
N SER A 407 -5.28 -22.72 20.80
CA SER A 407 -4.11 -23.57 20.70
C SER A 407 -4.41 -24.95 21.29
N LEU A 408 -4.02 -26.00 20.57
CA LEU A 408 -4.08 -27.41 21.02
C LEU A 408 -2.68 -28.02 20.96
N THR A 409 -2.19 -28.49 22.10
CA THR A 409 -0.82 -29.03 22.20
C THR A 409 -0.83 -30.42 22.81
N SER A 410 -0.05 -31.37 22.24
CA SER A 410 0.15 -32.71 22.76
C SER A 410 1.59 -33.17 22.50
N SER A 411 2.14 -33.93 23.41
CA SER A 411 3.35 -34.71 23.20
C SER A 411 3.08 -36.15 22.81
N ASP A 412 1.83 -36.60 22.88
CA ASP A 412 1.42 -38.00 22.77
C ASP A 412 0.90 -38.35 21.37
N PHE A 413 0.33 -37.35 20.66
CA PHE A 413 -0.24 -37.53 19.34
C PHE A 413 -0.17 -36.24 18.51
N ASP A 414 -0.36 -36.37 17.20
CA ASP A 414 -0.49 -35.31 16.23
C ASP A 414 -1.88 -34.70 16.33
N THR A 415 -1.96 -33.39 16.66
CA THR A 415 -3.22 -32.73 16.99
C THR A 415 -3.96 -32.22 15.74
N TYR A 416 -5.29 -32.17 15.84
CA TYR A 416 -6.15 -31.54 14.85
C TYR A 416 -7.22 -30.71 15.57
N LEU A 417 -7.37 -29.46 15.17
CA LEU A 417 -8.20 -28.47 15.83
C LEU A 417 -9.22 -27.90 14.86
N PHE A 418 -10.49 -27.82 15.23
CA PHE A 418 -11.45 -27.03 14.48
C PHE A 418 -12.42 -26.25 15.36
N LEU A 419 -12.86 -25.12 14.83
CA LEU A 419 -13.81 -24.20 15.43
C LEU A 419 -15.12 -24.21 14.64
N ALA A 420 -16.26 -24.30 15.35
CA ALA A 420 -17.60 -24.20 14.78
C ALA A 420 -18.45 -23.17 15.53
N ASP A 421 -19.49 -22.64 14.87
CA ASP A 421 -20.51 -21.84 15.51
C ASP A 421 -21.54 -22.70 16.27
N GLU A 422 -22.47 -22.04 16.98
CA GLU A 422 -23.53 -22.71 17.72
C GLU A 422 -24.42 -23.63 16.84
N ALA A 423 -24.54 -23.28 15.55
CA ALA A 423 -25.32 -24.09 14.59
C ALA A 423 -24.52 -25.28 14.03
N GLY A 424 -23.23 -25.41 14.40
CA GLY A 424 -22.33 -26.46 13.93
C GLY A 424 -21.68 -26.17 12.58
N ASN A 425 -21.75 -24.93 12.07
CA ASN A 425 -21.02 -24.55 10.86
C ASN A 425 -19.56 -24.34 11.20
N GLN A 426 -18.68 -25.02 10.49
CA GLN A 426 -17.23 -24.89 10.64
C GLN A 426 -16.79 -23.48 10.23
N ILE A 427 -15.95 -22.85 11.06
CA ILE A 427 -15.40 -21.51 10.86
C ILE A 427 -13.93 -21.58 10.46
N ALA A 428 -13.16 -22.43 11.14
CA ALA A 428 -11.72 -22.61 10.90
C ALA A 428 -11.27 -23.98 11.34
N GLU A 429 -10.16 -24.46 10.78
CA GLU A 429 -9.47 -25.69 11.16
C GLU A 429 -7.96 -25.55 10.98
N ASN A 430 -7.17 -26.31 11.72
CA ASN A 430 -5.71 -26.41 11.57
C ASN A 430 -5.19 -27.69 12.20
N ASP A 431 -4.18 -28.30 11.56
CA ASP A 431 -3.47 -29.48 12.07
C ASP A 431 -2.07 -29.13 12.58
N ASP A 432 -1.38 -28.18 11.96
CA ASP A 432 0.00 -27.84 12.27
C ASP A 432 0.19 -26.31 12.42
N VAL A 433 0.86 -25.87 13.47
CA VAL A 433 1.31 -24.46 13.60
C VAL A 433 2.39 -24.13 12.57
N SER A 434 3.19 -25.13 12.17
CA SER A 434 4.22 -25.02 11.13
C SER A 434 4.52 -26.41 10.58
N GLY A 435 5.09 -26.52 9.39
CA GLY A 435 5.36 -27.78 8.71
C GLY A 435 6.32 -28.77 9.43
N SER A 436 6.72 -28.49 10.67
CA SER A 436 7.50 -29.38 11.55
C SER A 436 6.87 -29.55 12.94
N SER A 437 5.68 -28.99 13.17
CA SER A 437 4.95 -29.04 14.43
C SER A 437 3.86 -30.11 14.34
N THR A 438 3.59 -30.79 15.42
CA THR A 438 2.44 -31.67 15.62
C THR A 438 1.38 -31.02 16.53
N ASN A 439 1.49 -29.71 16.75
CA ASN A 439 0.53 -28.91 17.53
C ASN A 439 -0.27 -28.01 16.60
N SER A 440 -1.53 -27.78 16.94
CA SER A 440 -2.47 -26.98 16.12
C SER A 440 -2.75 -25.63 16.75
N GLU A 441 -2.88 -24.57 15.93
CA GLU A 441 -3.29 -23.24 16.36
C GLU A 441 -4.21 -22.59 15.34
N ILE A 442 -5.36 -22.08 15.77
CA ILE A 442 -6.27 -21.26 14.97
C ILE A 442 -6.23 -19.82 15.48
N VAL A 443 -5.97 -18.88 14.59
CA VAL A 443 -6.14 -17.46 14.83
C VAL A 443 -7.28 -16.97 13.96
N VAL A 444 -8.39 -16.53 14.59
CA VAL A 444 -9.59 -16.17 13.84
C VAL A 444 -10.35 -15.01 14.48
N THR A 445 -10.99 -14.18 13.64
CA THR A 445 -11.92 -13.16 14.10
C THR A 445 -13.34 -13.73 14.06
N LEU A 446 -14.03 -13.71 15.20
CA LEU A 446 -15.36 -14.27 15.34
C LEU A 446 -16.40 -13.44 14.57
N PRO A 447 -17.21 -14.05 13.69
CA PRO A 447 -18.13 -13.32 12.79
C PRO A 447 -19.35 -12.72 13.50
N ARG A 448 -19.70 -13.24 14.69
CA ARG A 448 -20.90 -12.81 15.45
C ARG A 448 -20.74 -13.03 16.94
N GLN A 449 -21.57 -12.42 17.76
CA GLN A 449 -21.69 -12.76 19.17
C GLN A 449 -22.45 -14.08 19.33
N GLY A 450 -21.95 -15.00 20.17
CA GLY A 450 -22.61 -16.27 20.45
C GLY A 450 -21.69 -17.31 21.06
N LEU A 451 -22.24 -18.52 21.20
CA LEU A 451 -21.50 -19.70 21.67
C LEU A 451 -20.73 -20.33 20.50
N TYR A 452 -19.45 -20.60 20.75
CA TYR A 452 -18.56 -21.27 19.80
C TYR A 452 -18.12 -22.60 20.37
N ARG A 453 -17.93 -23.60 19.50
CA ARG A 453 -17.49 -24.94 19.84
C ARG A 453 -16.11 -25.19 19.27
N VAL A 454 -15.19 -25.60 20.14
CA VAL A 454 -13.85 -25.99 19.77
C VAL A 454 -13.72 -27.49 19.93
N VAL A 455 -13.26 -28.16 18.90
CA VAL A 455 -13.06 -29.61 18.92
C VAL A 455 -11.57 -29.91 18.92
N ALA A 456 -11.13 -30.55 20.00
CA ALA A 456 -9.80 -31.13 20.15
C ALA A 456 -9.82 -32.57 19.62
N ASN A 457 -9.06 -32.83 18.57
CA ASN A 457 -9.05 -34.12 17.88
C ASN A 457 -7.61 -34.53 17.55
N ALA A 458 -7.38 -35.77 17.22
CA ALA A 458 -6.13 -36.25 16.64
C ALA A 458 -6.20 -36.24 15.11
N TYR A 459 -5.10 -35.92 14.45
CA TYR A 459 -5.00 -35.91 12.98
C TYR A 459 -5.33 -37.30 12.36
N ASP A 460 -5.03 -38.36 13.08
CA ASP A 460 -5.36 -39.73 12.65
C ASP A 460 -6.22 -40.49 13.66
N ASN A 461 -6.78 -41.62 13.25
CA ASN A 461 -7.66 -42.46 14.09
C ASN A 461 -6.95 -43.27 15.14
N ARG A 462 -5.64 -43.08 15.35
CA ARG A 462 -4.82 -43.78 16.34
C ARG A 462 -4.36 -42.85 17.45
N GLY A 463 -4.45 -41.54 17.26
CA GLY A 463 -3.99 -40.56 18.21
C GLY A 463 -4.77 -40.66 19.52
N GLN A 464 -4.10 -40.98 20.60
CA GLN A 464 -4.61 -41.01 21.96
C GLN A 464 -3.53 -40.48 22.90
N GLY A 465 -3.94 -39.83 23.96
CA GLY A 465 -3.00 -39.25 24.91
C GLY A 465 -3.48 -37.96 25.53
N SER A 466 -2.64 -37.36 26.33
CA SER A 466 -2.94 -36.12 27.05
C SER A 466 -2.67 -34.92 26.16
N TYR A 467 -3.49 -33.87 26.32
CA TYR A 467 -3.34 -32.60 25.60
C TYR A 467 -3.69 -31.42 26.49
N ARG A 468 -3.34 -30.23 26.03
CA ARG A 468 -3.85 -28.95 26.55
C ARG A 468 -4.54 -28.18 25.44
N ILE A 469 -5.67 -27.57 25.77
CA ILE A 469 -6.39 -26.66 24.91
C ILE A 469 -6.56 -25.32 25.61
N SER A 470 -6.40 -24.25 24.86
CA SER A 470 -6.64 -22.88 25.36
C SER A 470 -7.27 -22.00 24.30
N VAL A 471 -8.14 -21.07 24.75
CA VAL A 471 -8.73 -19.99 23.95
C VAL A 471 -8.43 -18.67 24.67
N ARG A 472 -7.78 -17.76 23.99
CA ARG A 472 -7.39 -16.44 24.53
C ARG A 472 -7.72 -15.33 23.56
#